data_f08e161c796c23f4282cd27d4a064f12
#
_entry.id   f08e161c796c23f4282cd27d4a064f12
#
_cell.length_a   1.000
_cell.length_b   1.000
_cell.length_c   1.000
_cell.angle_alpha   90.00
_cell.angle_beta   90.00
_cell.angle_gamma   90.00
#
_symmetry.space_group_name_H-M   'P 1'
#
loop_
_entity.id
_entity.type
_entity.pdbx_description
1 polymer ?
#
loop_
_entity_poly.entity_id
_entity_poly.type
_entity_poly.pdbx_seq_one_letter_code
_entity_poly.pdbx_strand_id
1 'polypeptide(L)'
;MIMNKIDDMRYKAILLLVSILALATSVKAQETYTVNDTIYNPKVVFSGHHPKYEIAGIKVTGADNYEDYIIIGYSGLSIGQRVEIPGEDIKNAAKRFWRQGLFSKVQIKVEKVYGDKAWLEFDLQQQPRISQVNYLGMKGGEKKDVVERLGLTPGNQMTPNIADRIKIIVQKYFADKGFDKATVEVIQKEDLSKKNEVIVDIVVDKHSKIGVHKIYIDGNEVLSDGKIKGT
;
A
#
# COMPACT_ATOMS: atom_id res chain seq x y z
N MET A 1 29.29 41.13 5.89
CA MET A 1 28.22 40.60 5.02
C MET A 1 28.09 39.08 5.06
N ILE A 2 28.97 38.35 5.71
CA ILE A 2 28.93 36.85 5.80
C ILE A 2 28.22 36.35 7.09
N MET A 3 28.24 37.15 8.17
CA MET A 3 27.64 36.79 9.45
C MET A 3 26.10 36.65 9.43
N ASN A 4 25.41 37.50 8.66
CA ASN A 4 23.93 37.42 8.55
C ASN A 4 23.38 36.17 7.81
N LYS A 5 24.19 35.54 6.97
CA LYS A 5 23.75 34.36 6.19
C LYS A 5 23.79 33.05 7.01
N ILE A 6 24.70 33.00 8.00
CA ILE A 6 24.84 31.84 8.90
C ILE A 6 23.72 31.83 9.94
N ASP A 7 23.34 33.00 10.42
CA ASP A 7 22.23 33.14 11.39
C ASP A 7 20.87 32.83 10.73
N ASP A 8 20.67 33.28 9.48
CA ASP A 8 19.45 32.94 8.69
C ASP A 8 19.33 31.45 8.40
N MET A 9 20.45 30.76 8.10
CA MET A 9 20.47 29.32 7.93
C MET A 9 20.18 28.55 9.22
N ARG A 10 20.71 29.02 10.34
CA ARG A 10 20.43 28.42 11.66
C ARG A 10 18.98 28.61 12.07
N TYR A 11 18.41 29.78 11.82
CA TYR A 11 17.00 30.06 12.09
C TYR A 11 16.06 29.20 11.24
N LYS A 12 16.38 29.02 9.97
CA LYS A 12 15.61 28.12 9.06
C LYS A 12 15.75 26.65 9.47
N ALA A 13 16.93 26.22 9.90
CA ALA A 13 17.16 24.86 10.40
C ALA A 13 16.41 24.61 11.72
N ILE A 14 16.37 25.58 12.62
CA ILE A 14 15.62 25.50 13.88
C ILE A 14 14.11 25.51 13.62
N LEU A 15 13.61 26.35 12.70
CA LEU A 15 12.21 26.35 12.27
C LEU A 15 11.80 25.05 11.60
N LEU A 16 12.69 24.43 10.82
CA LEU A 16 12.45 23.13 10.19
C LEU A 16 12.45 22.00 11.24
N LEU A 17 13.33 22.06 12.24
CA LEU A 17 13.36 21.10 13.36
C LEU A 17 12.12 21.23 14.26
N VAL A 18 11.65 22.45 14.52
CA VAL A 18 10.43 22.71 15.28
C VAL A 18 9.18 22.28 14.50
N SER A 19 9.17 22.46 13.18
CA SER A 19 8.06 21.98 12.32
C SER A 19 8.02 20.44 12.22
N ILE A 20 9.18 19.77 12.21
CA ILE A 20 9.27 18.30 12.27
C ILE A 20 8.84 17.77 13.65
N LEU A 21 9.13 18.48 14.72
CA LEU A 21 8.70 18.11 16.07
C LEU A 21 7.19 18.37 16.30
N ALA A 22 6.60 19.34 15.59
CA ALA A 22 5.16 19.62 15.64
C ALA A 22 4.34 18.64 14.76
N LEU A 23 4.99 17.96 13.81
CA LEU A 23 4.43 16.87 13.00
C LEU A 23 4.62 15.50 13.67
N ALA A 24 5.20 15.41 14.87
CA ALA A 24 4.99 14.30 15.76
C ALA A 24 3.50 14.30 16.14
N THR A 25 2.68 13.86 15.18
CA THR A 25 1.26 13.62 15.34
C THR A 25 1.10 12.85 16.62
N SER A 26 0.40 13.43 17.54
CA SER A 26 -0.13 12.78 18.73
C SER A 26 -0.92 11.55 18.24
N VAL A 27 -0.24 10.41 18.13
CA VAL A 27 -0.90 9.13 18.22
C VAL A 27 -1.57 9.17 19.57
N LYS A 28 -2.84 9.52 19.60
CA LYS A 28 -3.66 9.42 20.81
C LYS A 28 -3.66 7.94 21.14
N ALA A 29 -2.77 7.58 22.06
CA ALA A 29 -2.86 6.27 22.70
C ALA A 29 -4.26 6.20 23.30
N GLN A 30 -5.00 5.19 22.94
CA GLN A 30 -6.33 4.94 23.49
C GLN A 30 -6.13 4.63 24.98
N GLU A 31 -6.51 5.55 25.86
CA GLU A 31 -6.30 5.38 27.31
C GLU A 31 -7.27 4.31 27.84
N THR A 32 -6.74 3.42 28.69
CA THR A 32 -7.54 2.45 29.42
C THR A 32 -8.22 3.17 30.59
N TYR A 33 -9.54 3.06 30.70
CA TYR A 33 -10.31 3.61 31.83
C TYR A 33 -11.43 2.65 32.24
N THR A 34 -11.87 2.74 33.48
CA THR A 34 -12.90 1.88 34.06
C THR A 34 -14.12 2.71 34.46
N VAL A 35 -15.30 2.26 34.07
CA VAL A 35 -16.58 2.84 34.48
C VAL A 35 -17.54 1.70 34.81
N ASN A 36 -18.08 1.68 36.04
CA ASN A 36 -19.01 0.63 36.52
C ASN A 36 -18.54 -0.79 36.19
N ASP A 37 -17.32 -1.15 36.64
CA ASP A 37 -16.66 -2.45 36.40
C ASP A 37 -16.39 -2.80 34.91
N THR A 38 -16.68 -1.88 33.99
CA THR A 38 -16.32 -2.03 32.57
C THR A 38 -14.97 -1.39 32.34
N ILE A 39 -14.02 -2.17 31.82
CA ILE A 39 -12.70 -1.70 31.43
C ILE A 39 -12.75 -1.36 29.93
N TYR A 40 -12.56 -0.09 29.61
CA TYR A 40 -12.48 0.39 28.23
C TYR A 40 -11.04 0.41 27.73
N ASN A 41 -10.83 0.07 26.46
CA ASN A 41 -9.52 0.01 25.82
C ASN A 41 -8.48 -0.74 26.68
N PRO A 42 -8.76 -1.97 27.10
CA PRO A 42 -7.88 -2.72 27.96
C PRO A 42 -6.52 -2.90 27.27
N LYS A 43 -5.45 -2.74 28.05
CA LYS A 43 -4.10 -3.02 27.56
C LYS A 43 -3.93 -4.51 27.31
N VAL A 44 -3.81 -4.91 26.05
CA VAL A 44 -3.59 -6.31 25.67
C VAL A 44 -2.11 -6.65 25.88
N VAL A 45 -1.85 -7.66 26.71
CA VAL A 45 -0.49 -8.14 27.02
C VAL A 45 -0.27 -9.44 26.23
N PHE A 46 0.80 -9.49 25.44
CA PHE A 46 1.13 -10.61 24.57
C PHE A 46 2.03 -11.68 25.22
N SER A 47 2.41 -11.49 26.47
CA SER A 47 3.24 -12.44 27.22
C SER A 47 2.49 -12.99 28.43
N GLY A 48 2.62 -14.31 28.67
CA GLY A 48 2.03 -14.98 29.83
C GLY A 48 0.72 -15.68 29.55
N HIS A 49 -0.12 -15.86 30.58
CA HIS A 49 -1.43 -16.51 30.46
C HIS A 49 -2.45 -15.54 29.83
N HIS A 50 -3.12 -15.99 28.80
CA HIS A 50 -4.12 -15.17 28.10
C HIS A 50 -5.51 -15.55 28.62
N PRO A 51 -6.30 -14.58 29.11
CA PRO A 51 -7.64 -14.83 29.58
C PRO A 51 -8.58 -15.18 28.42
N LYS A 52 -9.57 -16.03 28.72
CA LYS A 52 -10.64 -16.37 27.78
C LYS A 52 -11.84 -15.47 28.02
N TYR A 53 -12.34 -14.88 26.94
CA TYR A 53 -13.52 -14.03 26.94
C TYR A 53 -14.57 -14.57 25.99
N GLU A 54 -15.84 -14.35 26.32
CA GLU A 54 -16.95 -14.48 25.41
C GLU A 54 -17.08 -13.20 24.58
N ILE A 55 -17.12 -13.31 23.27
CA ILE A 55 -17.34 -12.18 22.38
C ILE A 55 -18.79 -11.71 22.53
N ALA A 56 -19.00 -10.60 23.20
CA ALA A 56 -20.33 -10.03 23.44
C ALA A 56 -20.80 -9.10 22.33
N GLY A 57 -19.87 -8.60 21.51
CA GLY A 57 -20.17 -7.76 20.36
C GLY A 57 -18.95 -7.54 19.48
N ILE A 58 -19.21 -7.25 18.21
CA ILE A 58 -18.19 -6.89 17.23
C ILE A 58 -18.68 -5.67 16.47
N LYS A 59 -17.86 -4.61 16.50
CA LYS A 59 -18.08 -3.39 15.74
C LYS A 59 -17.10 -3.37 14.57
N VAL A 60 -17.56 -2.92 13.40
CA VAL A 60 -16.70 -2.75 12.21
C VAL A 60 -16.58 -1.26 11.91
N THR A 61 -15.35 -0.81 11.60
CA THR A 61 -15.08 0.57 11.19
C THR A 61 -14.14 0.56 9.98
N GLY A 62 -14.32 1.54 9.06
CA GLY A 62 -13.47 1.76 7.90
C GLY A 62 -13.65 0.77 6.74
N ALA A 63 -14.71 -0.04 6.77
CA ALA A 63 -15.11 -0.97 5.70
C ALA A 63 -16.45 -0.54 5.06
N ASP A 64 -16.64 0.76 4.84
CA ASP A 64 -17.93 1.42 4.49
C ASP A 64 -18.62 0.82 3.25
N ASN A 65 -17.92 0.11 2.38
CA ASN A 65 -18.48 -0.52 1.18
C ASN A 65 -19.02 -1.95 1.44
N TYR A 66 -18.95 -2.43 2.68
CA TYR A 66 -19.39 -3.76 3.09
C TYR A 66 -20.32 -3.66 4.30
N GLU A 67 -21.33 -4.51 4.31
CA GLU A 67 -22.20 -4.66 5.49
C GLU A 67 -21.41 -5.36 6.62
N ASP A 68 -21.59 -4.90 7.85
CA ASP A 68 -20.86 -5.40 9.02
C ASP A 68 -20.92 -6.92 9.18
N TYR A 69 -22.11 -7.52 8.93
CA TYR A 69 -22.28 -8.96 9.05
C TYR A 69 -21.41 -9.77 8.06
N ILE A 70 -21.11 -9.20 6.88
CA ILE A 70 -20.20 -9.83 5.88
C ILE A 70 -18.79 -9.84 6.41
N ILE A 71 -18.33 -8.70 6.95
CA ILE A 71 -16.98 -8.56 7.53
C ILE A 71 -16.84 -9.48 8.75
N ILE A 72 -17.84 -9.50 9.63
CA ILE A 72 -17.85 -10.36 10.83
C ILE A 72 -17.80 -11.84 10.41
N GLY A 73 -18.65 -12.26 9.48
CA GLY A 73 -18.66 -13.64 8.98
C GLY A 73 -17.34 -14.04 8.33
N TYR A 74 -16.73 -13.10 7.59
CA TYR A 74 -15.44 -13.33 6.94
C TYR A 74 -14.29 -13.50 7.96
N SER A 75 -14.34 -12.79 9.09
CA SER A 75 -13.35 -12.94 10.17
C SER A 75 -13.29 -14.36 10.73
N GLY A 76 -14.40 -15.10 10.66
CA GLY A 76 -14.59 -16.40 11.29
C GLY A 76 -14.74 -16.31 12.80
N LEU A 77 -14.99 -15.13 13.33
CA LEU A 77 -15.40 -14.90 14.71
C LEU A 77 -16.90 -14.70 14.76
N SER A 78 -17.51 -15.06 15.89
CA SER A 78 -18.95 -14.89 16.10
C SER A 78 -19.26 -14.41 17.51
N ILE A 79 -20.36 -13.68 17.66
CA ILE A 79 -20.89 -13.29 18.97
C ILE A 79 -21.26 -14.58 19.74
N GLY A 80 -20.95 -14.63 21.03
CA GLY A 80 -21.09 -15.79 21.89
C GLY A 80 -19.93 -16.78 21.85
N GLN A 81 -18.99 -16.64 20.91
CA GLN A 81 -17.80 -17.49 20.84
C GLN A 81 -16.84 -17.15 22.00
N ARG A 82 -16.25 -18.19 22.63
CA ARG A 82 -15.19 -18.01 23.63
C ARG A 82 -13.81 -18.08 22.97
N VAL A 83 -13.03 -17.03 23.14
CA VAL A 83 -11.70 -16.87 22.54
C VAL A 83 -10.69 -16.41 23.56
N GLU A 84 -9.43 -16.78 23.39
CA GLU A 84 -8.31 -16.18 24.12
C GLU A 84 -7.96 -14.82 23.50
N ILE A 85 -7.70 -13.83 24.35
CA ILE A 85 -7.30 -12.47 23.91
C ILE A 85 -6.04 -12.03 24.68
N PRO A 86 -4.90 -11.91 23.99
CA PRO A 86 -4.64 -12.29 22.58
C PRO A 86 -4.61 -13.81 22.38
N GLY A 87 -5.04 -14.29 21.20
CA GLY A 87 -5.10 -15.72 20.89
C GLY A 87 -5.08 -16.03 19.39
N GLU A 88 -5.03 -17.32 19.06
CA GLU A 88 -4.95 -17.76 17.66
C GLU A 88 -6.20 -17.43 16.85
N ASP A 89 -7.39 -17.41 17.44
CA ASP A 89 -8.62 -17.05 16.74
C ASP A 89 -8.57 -15.61 16.24
N ILE A 90 -8.14 -14.68 17.10
CA ILE A 90 -7.96 -13.26 16.74
C ILE A 90 -6.88 -13.10 15.65
N LYS A 91 -5.76 -13.78 15.81
CA LYS A 91 -4.67 -13.77 14.83
C LYS A 91 -5.12 -14.33 13.48
N ASN A 92 -5.91 -15.40 13.48
CA ASN A 92 -6.41 -16.00 12.26
C ASN A 92 -7.45 -15.11 11.57
N ALA A 93 -8.30 -14.40 12.31
CA ALA A 93 -9.20 -13.38 11.77
C ALA A 93 -8.41 -12.29 11.06
N ALA A 94 -7.38 -11.73 11.70
CA ALA A 94 -6.52 -10.73 11.08
C ALA A 94 -5.83 -11.27 9.80
N LYS A 95 -5.30 -12.50 9.84
CA LYS A 95 -4.69 -13.13 8.65
C LYS A 95 -5.68 -13.34 7.50
N ARG A 96 -6.96 -13.61 7.78
CA ARG A 96 -8.00 -13.75 6.76
C ARG A 96 -8.20 -12.41 6.04
N PHE A 97 -8.31 -11.31 6.76
CA PHE A 97 -8.44 -9.97 6.17
C PHE A 97 -7.24 -9.60 5.29
N TRP A 98 -6.01 -9.86 5.78
CA TRP A 98 -4.79 -9.59 5.00
C TRP A 98 -4.71 -10.40 3.71
N ARG A 99 -5.08 -11.68 3.75
CA ARG A 99 -5.02 -12.56 2.56
C ARG A 99 -5.92 -12.12 1.43
N GLN A 100 -6.99 -11.40 1.71
CA GLN A 100 -7.88 -10.87 0.67
C GLN A 100 -7.27 -9.70 -0.12
N GLY A 101 -6.29 -9.01 0.46
CA GLY A 101 -5.71 -7.82 -0.17
C GLY A 101 -6.68 -6.65 -0.33
N LEU A 102 -7.87 -6.72 0.28
CA LEU A 102 -8.91 -5.68 0.19
C LEU A 102 -8.62 -4.49 1.13
N PHE A 103 -7.79 -4.71 2.14
CA PHE A 103 -7.52 -3.74 3.19
C PHE A 103 -6.05 -3.33 3.22
N SER A 104 -5.80 -2.03 3.38
CA SER A 104 -4.47 -1.44 3.59
C SER A 104 -4.08 -1.42 5.06
N LYS A 105 -5.07 -1.48 5.96
CA LYS A 105 -4.91 -1.56 7.41
C LYS A 105 -5.89 -2.59 7.98
N VAL A 106 -5.41 -3.42 8.88
CA VAL A 106 -6.22 -4.38 9.64
C VAL A 106 -5.78 -4.31 11.09
N GLN A 107 -6.66 -3.88 11.97
CA GLN A 107 -6.46 -3.91 13.41
C GLN A 107 -7.70 -4.50 14.07
N ILE A 108 -7.50 -5.47 14.97
CA ILE A 108 -8.55 -6.00 15.83
C ILE A 108 -8.23 -5.52 17.24
N LYS A 109 -9.10 -4.67 17.77
CA LYS A 109 -8.97 -4.05 19.08
C LYS A 109 -10.00 -4.63 20.04
N VAL A 110 -9.69 -4.61 21.33
CA VAL A 110 -10.69 -4.81 22.38
C VAL A 110 -11.22 -3.44 22.78
N GLU A 111 -12.46 -3.15 22.46
CA GLU A 111 -13.09 -1.89 22.80
C GLU A 111 -13.33 -1.80 24.31
N LYS A 112 -13.89 -2.86 24.89
CA LYS A 112 -14.15 -2.94 26.33
C LYS A 112 -14.25 -4.38 26.80
N VAL A 113 -14.11 -4.56 28.10
CA VAL A 113 -14.28 -5.82 28.83
C VAL A 113 -15.18 -5.57 30.04
N TYR A 114 -16.11 -6.51 30.27
CA TYR A 114 -16.91 -6.57 31.49
C TYR A 114 -17.01 -8.01 31.96
N GLY A 115 -16.46 -8.32 33.10
CA GLY A 115 -16.31 -9.70 33.60
C GLY A 115 -15.57 -10.60 32.60
N ASP A 116 -16.22 -11.66 32.14
CA ASP A 116 -15.69 -12.60 31.14
C ASP A 116 -16.15 -12.26 29.69
N LYS A 117 -16.74 -11.09 29.46
CA LYS A 117 -17.23 -10.62 28.16
C LYS A 117 -16.33 -9.56 27.58
N ALA A 118 -16.05 -9.68 26.26
CA ALA A 118 -15.28 -8.69 25.50
C ALA A 118 -16.05 -8.18 24.27
N TRP A 119 -15.92 -6.91 23.98
CA TRP A 119 -16.38 -6.30 22.74
C TRP A 119 -15.17 -6.00 21.87
N LEU A 120 -15.23 -6.45 20.63
CA LEU A 120 -14.17 -6.27 19.66
C LEU A 120 -14.51 -5.14 18.68
N GLU A 121 -13.49 -4.43 18.24
CA GLU A 121 -13.58 -3.50 17.11
C GLU A 121 -12.64 -3.98 16.01
N PHE A 122 -13.18 -4.16 14.80
CA PHE A 122 -12.42 -4.35 13.58
C PHE A 122 -12.20 -2.98 12.95
N ASP A 123 -11.02 -2.40 13.19
CA ASP A 123 -10.59 -1.14 12.60
C ASP A 123 -9.84 -1.44 11.30
N LEU A 124 -10.56 -1.30 10.19
CA LEU A 124 -10.13 -1.63 8.85
C LEU A 124 -9.93 -0.37 8.02
N GLN A 125 -9.05 -0.43 7.04
CA GLN A 125 -8.95 0.59 6.00
C GLN A 125 -8.92 -0.11 4.65
N GLN A 126 -9.84 0.22 3.78
CA GLN A 126 -9.92 -0.36 2.44
C GLN A 126 -8.75 0.12 1.57
N GLN A 127 -8.28 -0.75 0.67
CA GLN A 127 -7.39 -0.32 -0.41
C GLN A 127 -8.14 0.68 -1.30
N PRO A 128 -7.49 1.78 -1.71
CA PRO A 128 -8.13 2.76 -2.56
C PRO A 128 -8.44 2.18 -3.94
N ARG A 129 -9.42 2.76 -4.62
CA ARG A 129 -9.74 2.45 -6.02
C ARG A 129 -9.10 3.47 -6.95
N ILE A 130 -8.77 3.02 -8.14
CA ILE A 130 -8.24 3.91 -9.19
C ILE A 130 -9.40 4.74 -9.74
N SER A 131 -9.32 6.07 -9.62
CA SER A 131 -10.25 6.99 -10.28
C SER A 131 -9.81 7.33 -11.69
N GLN A 132 -8.48 7.49 -11.88
CA GLN A 132 -7.87 7.87 -13.15
C GLN A 132 -6.46 7.30 -13.24
N VAL A 133 -6.02 7.00 -14.48
CA VAL A 133 -4.63 6.63 -14.76
C VAL A 133 -4.04 7.61 -15.77
N ASN A 134 -2.93 8.24 -15.40
CA ASN A 134 -2.15 9.11 -16.27
C ASN A 134 -0.88 8.39 -16.72
N TYR A 135 -0.53 8.54 -18.00
CA TYR A 135 0.63 7.92 -18.62
C TYR A 135 1.58 9.04 -19.08
N LEU A 136 2.69 9.21 -18.39
CA LEU A 136 3.65 10.30 -18.59
C LEU A 136 4.98 9.77 -19.15
N GLY A 137 5.66 10.57 -19.98
CA GLY A 137 6.92 10.18 -20.61
C GLY A 137 6.80 9.23 -21.81
N MET A 138 5.57 8.93 -22.27
CA MET A 138 5.28 8.00 -23.38
C MET A 138 4.77 8.73 -24.60
N LYS A 139 5.12 8.26 -25.81
CA LYS A 139 4.52 8.72 -27.07
C LYS A 139 3.12 8.08 -27.26
N GLY A 140 2.29 8.66 -28.11
CA GLY A 140 0.90 8.20 -28.30
C GLY A 140 0.74 6.71 -28.60
N GLY A 141 1.55 6.14 -29.50
CA GLY A 141 1.54 4.70 -29.80
C GLY A 141 1.99 3.83 -28.62
N GLU A 142 3.05 4.25 -27.90
CA GLU A 142 3.55 3.55 -26.71
C GLU A 142 2.50 3.55 -25.60
N LYS A 143 1.84 4.70 -25.41
CA LYS A 143 0.74 4.81 -24.44
C LYS A 143 -0.38 3.82 -24.74
N LYS A 144 -0.80 3.69 -26.01
CA LYS A 144 -1.84 2.76 -26.42
C LYS A 144 -1.46 1.32 -26.10
N ASP A 145 -0.24 0.92 -26.46
CA ASP A 145 0.26 -0.44 -26.21
C ASP A 145 0.34 -0.75 -24.69
N VAL A 146 0.80 0.22 -23.89
CA VAL A 146 0.92 0.07 -22.43
C VAL A 146 -0.46 0.00 -21.77
N VAL A 147 -1.42 0.83 -22.18
CA VAL A 147 -2.82 0.78 -21.70
C VAL A 147 -3.42 -0.60 -21.92
N GLU A 148 -3.25 -1.16 -23.13
CA GLU A 148 -3.77 -2.47 -23.48
C GLU A 148 -3.13 -3.59 -22.64
N ARG A 149 -1.79 -3.55 -22.45
CA ARG A 149 -1.05 -4.55 -21.67
C ARG A 149 -1.39 -4.52 -20.19
N LEU A 150 -1.60 -3.34 -19.62
CA LEU A 150 -1.91 -3.18 -18.21
C LEU A 150 -3.36 -3.55 -17.89
N GLY A 151 -4.30 -3.25 -18.78
CA GLY A 151 -5.73 -3.49 -18.57
C GLY A 151 -6.30 -2.78 -17.34
N LEU A 152 -5.71 -1.64 -16.95
CA LEU A 152 -6.17 -0.87 -15.79
C LEU A 152 -7.39 -0.04 -16.19
N THR A 153 -8.43 -0.16 -15.39
CA THR A 153 -9.66 0.62 -15.56
C THR A 153 -10.02 1.37 -14.27
N PRO A 154 -10.69 2.52 -14.36
CA PRO A 154 -11.30 3.13 -13.18
C PRO A 154 -12.13 2.13 -12.40
N GLY A 155 -12.09 2.19 -11.07
CA GLY A 155 -12.75 1.25 -10.16
C GLY A 155 -11.88 0.04 -9.76
N ASN A 156 -10.77 -0.27 -10.46
CA ASN A 156 -9.84 -1.29 -9.99
C ASN A 156 -9.23 -0.88 -8.65
N GLN A 157 -9.03 -1.84 -7.75
CA GLN A 157 -8.30 -1.56 -6.50
C GLN A 157 -6.83 -1.29 -6.79
N MET A 158 -6.26 -0.32 -6.07
CA MET A 158 -4.83 -0.01 -6.13
C MET A 158 -4.11 -0.65 -4.95
N THR A 159 -3.52 -1.80 -5.17
CA THR A 159 -2.74 -2.55 -4.16
C THR A 159 -1.24 -2.41 -4.44
N PRO A 160 -0.35 -2.63 -3.44
CA PRO A 160 1.09 -2.69 -3.67
C PRO A 160 1.49 -3.65 -4.79
N ASN A 161 0.87 -4.83 -4.85
CA ASN A 161 1.12 -5.82 -5.91
C ASN A 161 0.77 -5.28 -7.31
N ILE A 162 -0.29 -4.47 -7.43
CA ILE A 162 -0.66 -3.84 -8.70
C ILE A 162 0.36 -2.79 -9.09
N ALA A 163 0.86 -1.98 -8.15
CA ALA A 163 1.92 -1.01 -8.41
C ALA A 163 3.20 -1.68 -8.93
N ASP A 164 3.63 -2.75 -8.29
CA ASP A 164 4.81 -3.51 -8.72
C ASP A 164 4.61 -4.18 -10.09
N ARG A 165 3.42 -4.76 -10.32
CA ARG A 165 3.06 -5.33 -11.62
C ARG A 165 3.10 -4.29 -12.73
N ILE A 166 2.60 -3.08 -12.50
CA ILE A 166 2.66 -1.97 -13.45
C ILE A 166 4.12 -1.68 -13.81
N LYS A 167 4.99 -1.52 -12.81
CA LYS A 167 6.43 -1.27 -13.04
C LYS A 167 7.06 -2.35 -13.91
N ILE A 168 6.88 -3.61 -13.55
CA ILE A 168 7.46 -4.76 -14.25
C ILE A 168 6.99 -4.80 -15.71
N ILE A 169 5.69 -4.66 -15.98
CA ILE A 169 5.13 -4.74 -17.33
C ILE A 169 5.63 -3.58 -18.19
N VAL A 170 5.65 -2.36 -17.65
CA VAL A 170 6.04 -1.17 -18.39
C VAL A 170 7.56 -1.16 -18.64
N GLN A 171 8.38 -1.52 -17.63
CA GLN A 171 9.83 -1.66 -17.83
C GLN A 171 10.15 -2.69 -18.91
N LYS A 172 9.52 -3.86 -18.85
CA LYS A 172 9.72 -4.91 -19.86
C LYS A 172 9.32 -4.42 -21.26
N TYR A 173 8.19 -3.71 -21.39
CA TYR A 173 7.77 -3.15 -22.65
C TYR A 173 8.82 -2.21 -23.26
N PHE A 174 9.43 -1.34 -22.46
CA PHE A 174 10.45 -0.42 -22.94
C PHE A 174 11.80 -1.11 -23.18
N ALA A 175 12.16 -2.11 -22.39
CA ALA A 175 13.35 -2.93 -22.62
C ALA A 175 13.25 -3.68 -23.96
N ASP A 176 12.10 -4.30 -24.28
CA ASP A 176 11.82 -4.95 -25.57
C ASP A 176 11.95 -3.98 -26.77
N LYS A 177 11.77 -2.67 -26.53
CA LYS A 177 11.98 -1.59 -27.54
C LYS A 177 13.40 -1.01 -27.55
N GLY A 178 14.33 -1.58 -26.77
CA GLY A 178 15.74 -1.19 -26.70
C GLY A 178 16.03 -0.09 -25.70
N PHE A 179 15.13 0.18 -24.75
CA PHE A 179 15.34 1.11 -23.64
C PHE A 179 15.60 0.37 -22.34
N ASP A 180 16.67 -0.43 -22.26
CA ASP A 180 16.98 -1.28 -21.11
C ASP A 180 17.19 -0.53 -19.80
N LYS A 181 17.53 0.76 -19.89
CA LYS A 181 17.72 1.65 -18.72
C LYS A 181 16.46 2.42 -18.34
N ALA A 182 15.30 2.12 -18.98
CA ALA A 182 14.07 2.81 -18.66
C ALA A 182 13.69 2.63 -17.19
N THR A 183 13.38 3.75 -16.52
CA THR A 183 12.86 3.76 -15.17
C THR A 183 11.37 4.03 -15.19
N VAL A 184 10.64 3.36 -14.28
CA VAL A 184 9.19 3.50 -14.16
C VAL A 184 8.83 3.78 -12.73
N GLU A 185 8.17 4.90 -12.51
CA GLU A 185 7.60 5.27 -11.23
C GLU A 185 6.08 5.20 -11.28
N VAL A 186 5.48 4.69 -10.21
CA VAL A 186 4.03 4.65 -10.02
C VAL A 186 3.69 5.51 -8.82
N ILE A 187 3.13 6.67 -9.08
CA ILE A 187 2.79 7.66 -8.07
C ILE A 187 1.28 7.63 -7.84
N GLN A 188 0.89 7.43 -6.60
CA GLN A 188 -0.51 7.49 -6.19
C GLN A 188 -0.79 8.84 -5.55
N LYS A 189 -1.84 9.53 -6.03
CA LYS A 189 -2.33 10.78 -5.48
C LYS A 189 -3.77 10.60 -5.06
N GLU A 190 -4.13 11.06 -3.89
CA GLU A 190 -5.52 11.03 -3.44
C GLU A 190 -6.40 11.86 -4.38
N ASP A 191 -7.53 11.28 -4.80
CA ASP A 191 -8.54 12.01 -5.54
C ASP A 191 -9.48 12.71 -4.57
N LEU A 192 -9.22 13.98 -4.30
CA LEU A 192 -9.99 14.78 -3.34
C LEU A 192 -11.49 14.92 -3.70
N SER A 193 -11.87 14.57 -4.93
CA SER A 193 -13.26 14.61 -5.38
C SER A 193 -14.05 13.34 -5.04
N LYS A 194 -13.36 12.27 -4.66
CA LYS A 194 -13.95 10.95 -4.43
C LYS A 194 -13.36 10.26 -3.19
N LYS A 195 -14.23 9.75 -2.33
CA LYS A 195 -13.81 9.06 -1.11
C LYS A 195 -13.09 7.74 -1.44
N ASN A 196 -11.91 7.56 -0.87
CA ASN A 196 -11.09 6.34 -1.00
C ASN A 196 -10.74 5.99 -2.47
N GLU A 197 -10.54 7.01 -3.31
CA GLU A 197 -10.03 6.84 -4.68
C GLU A 197 -8.69 7.55 -4.87
N VAL A 198 -7.90 7.06 -5.82
CA VAL A 198 -6.58 7.60 -6.16
C VAL A 198 -6.44 7.78 -7.67
N ILE A 199 -5.75 8.86 -8.04
CA ILE A 199 -5.20 9.08 -9.37
C ILE A 199 -3.83 8.40 -9.41
N VAL A 200 -3.60 7.56 -10.41
CA VAL A 200 -2.34 6.86 -10.60
C VAL A 200 -1.57 7.46 -11.76
N ASP A 201 -0.42 8.07 -11.46
CA ASP A 201 0.50 8.57 -12.48
C ASP A 201 1.58 7.50 -12.74
N ILE A 202 1.65 6.99 -13.97
CA ILE A 202 2.70 6.09 -14.44
C ILE A 202 3.72 6.95 -15.20
N VAL A 203 4.85 7.21 -14.58
CA VAL A 203 5.90 8.08 -15.12
C VAL A 203 7.03 7.22 -15.65
N VAL A 204 7.37 7.41 -16.93
CA VAL A 204 8.47 6.69 -17.58
C VAL A 204 9.56 7.67 -18.00
N ASP A 205 10.77 7.40 -17.54
CA ASP A 205 11.99 7.98 -18.11
C ASP A 205 12.71 6.88 -18.91
N LYS A 206 12.75 7.07 -20.22
CA LYS A 206 13.30 6.07 -21.15
C LYS A 206 14.81 6.08 -21.21
N HIS A 207 15.44 7.18 -20.76
CA HIS A 207 16.89 7.39 -20.96
C HIS A 207 17.33 7.20 -22.42
N SER A 208 18.57 6.75 -22.66
CA SER A 208 19.11 6.51 -23.98
C SER A 208 18.74 5.12 -24.49
N LYS A 209 18.39 5.05 -25.77
CA LYS A 209 18.20 3.76 -26.45
C LYS A 209 19.54 3.05 -26.65
N ILE A 210 19.59 1.76 -26.34
CA ILE A 210 20.75 0.92 -26.66
C ILE A 210 20.66 0.53 -28.14
N GLY A 211 21.73 0.81 -28.88
CA GLY A 211 21.87 0.41 -30.27
C GLY A 211 23.15 -0.40 -30.46
N VAL A 212 23.12 -1.37 -31.34
CA VAL A 212 24.33 -2.07 -31.75
C VAL A 212 25.19 -1.10 -32.59
N HIS A 213 26.31 -0.68 -32.02
CA HIS A 213 27.25 0.25 -32.70
C HIS A 213 28.05 -0.45 -33.80
N LYS A 214 28.51 -1.67 -33.53
CA LYS A 214 29.35 -2.43 -34.47
C LYS A 214 29.21 -3.92 -34.21
N ILE A 215 29.08 -4.71 -35.30
CA ILE A 215 29.07 -6.16 -35.26
C ILE A 215 30.42 -6.63 -35.85
N TYR A 216 31.16 -7.35 -35.05
CA TYR A 216 32.37 -8.06 -35.49
C TYR A 216 31.98 -9.50 -35.76
N ILE A 217 32.42 -10.04 -36.91
CA ILE A 217 32.21 -11.43 -37.31
C ILE A 217 33.60 -12.04 -37.46
N ASP A 218 33.82 -13.19 -36.85
CA ASP A 218 35.06 -13.95 -36.90
C ASP A 218 34.75 -15.41 -37.24
N GLY A 219 35.64 -16.07 -37.99
CA GLY A 219 35.49 -17.48 -38.39
C GLY A 219 34.54 -17.73 -39.56
N ASN A 220 34.15 -16.73 -40.32
CA ASN A 220 33.27 -16.85 -41.49
C ASN A 220 34.11 -17.16 -42.76
N GLU A 221 34.31 -18.44 -43.03
CA GLU A 221 35.11 -18.87 -44.21
C GLU A 221 34.26 -18.90 -45.51
N VAL A 222 32.94 -19.05 -45.46
CA VAL A 222 32.04 -19.28 -46.59
C VAL A 222 31.23 -18.07 -47.01
N LEU A 223 30.88 -17.20 -46.06
CA LEU A 223 30.07 -16.02 -46.32
C LEU A 223 30.79 -14.74 -45.90
N SER A 224 30.73 -13.69 -46.72
CA SER A 224 31.31 -12.40 -46.36
C SER A 224 30.54 -11.74 -45.20
N ASP A 225 31.26 -10.96 -44.41
CA ASP A 225 30.67 -10.17 -43.27
C ASP A 225 29.45 -9.37 -43.71
N GLY A 226 29.47 -8.80 -44.91
CA GLY A 226 28.37 -8.01 -45.46
C GLY A 226 27.10 -8.81 -45.70
N LYS A 227 27.22 -10.10 -46.11
CA LYS A 227 26.08 -10.99 -46.26
C LYS A 227 25.47 -11.41 -44.93
N ILE A 228 26.31 -11.62 -43.90
CA ILE A 228 25.86 -12.04 -42.60
C ILE A 228 25.21 -10.84 -41.83
N LYS A 229 25.73 -9.62 -42.02
CA LYS A 229 25.18 -8.39 -41.41
C LYS A 229 23.90 -7.89 -42.05
N GLY A 230 23.57 -8.34 -43.25
CA GLY A 230 22.42 -7.88 -44.02
C GLY A 230 21.18 -8.77 -43.93
N THR A 231 21.23 -9.80 -43.05
CA THR A 231 20.05 -10.61 -42.67
C THR A 231 19.52 -10.10 -41.34
#